data_707f00bb6ab73ac51a5524821d7d8fba
#
_entry.id   707f00bb6ab73ac51a5524821d7d8fba
#
_cell.length_a   1.000
_cell.length_b   1.000
_cell.length_c   1.000
_cell.angle_alpha   90.00
_cell.angle_beta   90.00
_cell.angle_gamma   90.00
#
_symmetry.space_group_name_H-M   'P 1'
#
loop_
_entity.id
_entity.type
_entity.pdbx_description
1 polymer ?
#
loop_
_entity_poly.entity_id
_entity_poly.type
_entity_poly.pdbx_seq_one_letter_code
_entity_poly.pdbx_strand_id
1 'polypeptide(L)'
;MNVTMFLGERVYKRLRFTDEEFRFKSALYIYGANHGQFNSVWGRKDDMEPGMRLFNLKQLMPAEDQARIAMIYFSAFIEATLHDQKGYLPLFRDYRTAGAWLSATIYLNQYQDSGTQLVSTYEEDINLATTTMMGGAEKRRKPDDLA
;
A
#
# COMPACT_ATOMS: atom_id res chain seq x y z
N MET A 1 13.09 15.48 12.58
CA MET A 1 12.12 14.43 12.97
C MET A 1 12.40 13.26 12.06
N ASN A 2 12.99 12.18 12.56
CA ASN A 2 13.21 10.96 11.74
C ASN A 2 11.86 10.34 11.44
N VAL A 3 11.39 10.51 10.22
CA VAL A 3 10.24 9.72 9.74
C VAL A 3 10.73 8.30 9.64
N THR A 4 10.29 7.46 10.55
CA THR A 4 10.65 6.04 10.55
C THR A 4 10.15 5.43 9.25
N MET A 5 11.05 4.93 8.42
CA MET A 5 10.69 4.20 7.20
C MET A 5 9.58 3.19 7.52
N PHE A 6 8.58 3.10 6.63
CA PHE A 6 7.45 2.16 6.76
C PHE A 6 6.51 2.40 7.95
N LEU A 7 6.40 3.64 8.46
CA LEU A 7 5.42 3.95 9.51
C LEU A 7 3.99 3.60 9.07
N GLY A 8 3.63 3.91 7.83
CA GLY A 8 2.33 3.56 7.25
C GLY A 8 2.06 2.05 7.23
N GLU A 9 3.07 1.24 6.89
CA GLU A 9 2.96 -0.22 6.92
C GLU A 9 2.72 -0.74 8.35
N ARG A 10 3.40 -0.17 9.34
CA ARG A 10 3.18 -0.53 10.75
C ARG A 10 1.75 -0.21 11.19
N VAL A 11 1.21 0.93 10.78
CA VAL A 11 -0.20 1.28 11.04
C VAL A 11 -1.12 0.28 10.35
N TYR A 12 -0.89 -0.01 9.07
CA TYR A 12 -1.67 -0.99 8.31
C TYR A 12 -1.71 -2.36 9.00
N LYS A 13 -0.55 -2.89 9.43
CA LYS A 13 -0.45 -4.19 10.11
C LYS A 13 -1.17 -4.22 11.46
N ARG A 14 -1.28 -3.08 12.16
CA ARG A 14 -1.94 -2.99 13.48
C ARG A 14 -3.44 -2.83 13.41
N LEU A 15 -3.98 -2.31 12.31
CA LEU A 15 -5.42 -2.16 12.14
C LEU A 15 -6.09 -3.54 12.07
N ARG A 16 -7.17 -3.69 12.82
CA ARG A 16 -8.03 -4.88 12.84
C ARG A 16 -9.47 -4.47 12.59
N PHE A 17 -10.22 -5.36 11.96
CA PHE A 17 -11.67 -5.24 11.85
C PHE A 17 -12.28 -5.87 13.11
N THR A 18 -13.14 -5.14 13.80
CA THR A 18 -13.68 -5.53 15.13
C THR A 18 -15.20 -5.66 15.13
N ASP A 19 -15.83 -5.34 14.02
CA ASP A 19 -17.28 -5.42 13.81
C ASP A 19 -17.61 -6.29 12.59
N GLU A 20 -18.87 -6.60 12.40
CA GLU A 20 -19.37 -7.40 11.26
C GLU A 20 -19.66 -6.53 10.01
N GLU A 21 -19.48 -5.22 10.11
CA GLU A 21 -19.69 -4.34 8.98
C GLU A 21 -18.58 -4.47 7.95
N PHE A 22 -18.92 -4.13 6.70
CA PHE A 22 -17.90 -4.06 5.66
C PHE A 22 -16.91 -2.94 5.97
N ARG A 23 -15.67 -3.32 6.18
CA ARG A 23 -14.53 -2.42 6.38
C ARG A 23 -13.39 -2.85 5.47
N PHE A 24 -12.58 -1.90 5.06
CA PHE A 24 -11.35 -2.21 4.35
C PHE A 24 -10.21 -1.31 4.83
N LYS A 25 -9.01 -1.79 4.61
CA LYS A 25 -7.77 -1.04 4.76
C LYS A 25 -6.92 -1.21 3.52
N SER A 26 -6.21 -0.16 3.14
CA SER A 26 -5.29 -0.18 2.01
C SER A 26 -4.02 0.57 2.36
N ALA A 27 -2.90 0.10 1.84
CA ALA A 27 -1.64 0.80 1.87
C ALA A 27 -1.07 0.87 0.46
N LEU A 28 -0.57 2.03 0.08
CA LEU A 28 0.03 2.29 -1.22
C LEU A 28 1.45 2.81 -1.03
N TYR A 29 2.41 2.11 -1.61
CA TYR A 29 3.77 2.61 -1.78
C TYR A 29 3.93 3.14 -3.20
N ILE A 30 4.46 4.34 -3.34
CA ILE A 30 4.63 5.05 -4.60
C ILE A 30 6.13 5.32 -4.77
N TYR A 31 6.77 4.70 -5.75
CA TYR A 31 8.17 4.94 -6.02
C TYR A 31 8.39 6.38 -6.52
N GLY A 32 9.41 7.03 -5.98
CA GLY A 32 9.72 8.41 -6.32
C GLY A 32 8.87 9.46 -5.60
N ALA A 33 7.92 9.06 -4.76
CA ALA A 33 7.23 10.00 -3.88
C ALA A 33 8.05 10.31 -2.63
N ASN A 34 7.88 11.51 -2.09
CA ASN A 34 8.44 11.89 -0.81
C ASN A 34 7.39 12.57 0.09
N HIS A 35 7.69 12.67 1.37
CA HIS A 35 6.77 13.27 2.33
C HIS A 35 6.57 14.77 2.07
N GLY A 36 7.63 15.50 1.75
CA GLY A 36 7.59 16.93 1.60
C GLY A 36 6.70 17.43 0.47
N GLN A 37 6.61 16.70 -0.63
CA GLN A 37 5.78 17.08 -1.78
C GLN A 37 4.27 16.92 -1.57
N PHE A 38 3.83 16.34 -0.44
CA PHE A 38 2.43 16.35 -0.05
C PHE A 38 1.98 17.67 0.58
N ASN A 39 2.90 18.61 0.79
CA ASN A 39 2.56 19.99 1.16
C ASN A 39 3.35 21.00 0.31
N SER A 40 2.84 22.20 0.21
CA SER A 40 3.40 23.26 -0.62
C SER A 40 4.62 23.96 -0.01
N VAL A 41 4.93 23.72 1.27
CA VAL A 41 5.98 24.43 2.00
C VAL A 41 7.30 23.68 1.93
N TRP A 42 7.31 22.37 2.12
CA TRP A 42 8.53 21.57 2.21
C TRP A 42 9.07 21.15 0.84
N GLY A 43 8.19 20.98 -0.14
CA GLY A 43 8.57 20.64 -1.51
C GLY A 43 9.40 19.35 -1.60
N ARG A 44 10.48 19.40 -2.34
CA ARG A 44 11.34 18.22 -2.57
C ARG A 44 12.21 17.84 -1.36
N LYS A 45 12.22 18.62 -0.31
CA LYS A 45 13.05 18.40 0.88
C LYS A 45 12.17 17.84 2.00
N ASP A 46 12.47 16.62 2.44
CA ASP A 46 11.75 15.94 3.52
C ASP A 46 12.34 16.21 4.89
N ASP A 47 13.58 16.67 4.94
CA ASP A 47 14.32 16.87 6.17
C ASP A 47 15.11 18.19 6.14
N MET A 48 15.47 18.66 7.31
CA MET A 48 16.31 19.84 7.45
C MET A 48 17.77 19.52 7.15
N GLU A 49 18.46 20.48 6.54
CA GLU A 49 19.90 20.38 6.34
C GLU A 49 20.65 20.06 7.66
N PRO A 50 21.79 19.37 7.63
CA PRO A 50 22.66 19.12 6.46
C PRO A 50 22.50 17.79 5.76
N GLY A 51 21.70 16.85 6.29
CA GLY A 51 21.60 15.48 5.78
C GLY A 51 21.10 15.37 4.34
N MET A 52 20.28 16.33 3.91
CA MET A 52 19.67 16.37 2.57
C MET A 52 20.65 16.40 1.40
N ARG A 53 21.88 16.91 1.60
CA ARG A 53 22.90 16.98 0.54
C ARG A 53 23.41 15.62 0.08
N LEU A 54 23.15 14.58 0.88
CA LEU A 54 23.59 13.22 0.60
C LEU A 54 22.56 12.41 -0.18
N PHE A 55 21.31 12.89 -0.27
CA PHE A 55 20.24 12.15 -0.95
C PHE A 55 20.21 12.43 -2.46
N ASN A 56 20.05 11.37 -3.23
CA ASN A 56 19.84 11.48 -4.66
C ASN A 56 18.39 11.85 -4.97
N LEU A 57 18.12 13.14 -5.14
CA LEU A 57 16.78 13.66 -5.46
C LEU A 57 16.37 13.49 -6.93
N LYS A 58 17.22 12.89 -7.78
CA LYS A 58 16.91 12.67 -9.21
C LYS A 58 15.76 11.71 -9.43
N GLN A 59 15.53 10.82 -8.48
CA GLN A 59 14.47 9.80 -8.57
C GLN A 59 13.10 10.30 -8.09
N LEU A 60 13.03 11.52 -7.55
CA LEU A 60 11.75 12.08 -7.12
C LEU A 60 10.89 12.42 -8.33
N MET A 61 9.64 11.96 -8.29
CA MET A 61 8.63 12.31 -9.28
C MET A 61 8.29 13.81 -9.21
N PRO A 62 7.72 14.39 -10.28
CA PRO A 62 7.15 15.73 -10.24
C PRO A 62 6.12 15.89 -9.13
N ALA A 63 6.10 17.04 -8.46
CA ALA A 63 5.18 17.32 -7.36
C ALA A 63 3.71 17.26 -7.78
N GLU A 64 3.41 17.72 -9.00
CA GLU A 64 2.08 17.66 -9.59
C GLU A 64 1.60 16.21 -9.80
N ASP A 65 2.48 15.29 -10.18
CA ASP A 65 2.16 13.89 -10.33
C ASP A 65 1.86 13.25 -8.97
N GLN A 66 2.69 13.53 -7.98
CA GLN A 66 2.47 13.05 -6.62
C GLN A 66 1.15 13.59 -6.03
N ALA A 67 0.87 14.88 -6.23
CA ALA A 67 -0.39 15.49 -5.79
C ALA A 67 -1.61 14.88 -6.49
N ARG A 68 -1.50 14.62 -7.80
CA ARG A 68 -2.56 13.93 -8.57
C ARG A 68 -2.86 12.55 -8.01
N ILE A 69 -1.83 11.74 -7.75
CA ILE A 69 -1.98 10.41 -7.17
C ILE A 69 -2.70 10.51 -5.81
N ALA A 70 -2.26 11.44 -4.96
CA ALA A 70 -2.89 11.67 -3.66
C ALA A 70 -4.36 12.05 -3.79
N MET A 71 -4.70 12.98 -4.68
CA MET A 71 -6.09 13.39 -4.92
C MET A 71 -6.96 12.22 -5.39
N ILE A 72 -6.47 11.40 -6.32
CA ILE A 72 -7.21 10.24 -6.81
C ILE A 72 -7.52 9.27 -5.68
N TYR A 73 -6.51 8.89 -4.89
CA TYR A 73 -6.71 7.92 -3.81
C TYR A 73 -7.54 8.48 -2.65
N PHE A 74 -7.34 9.75 -2.25
CA PHE A 74 -8.15 10.36 -1.19
C PHE A 74 -9.59 10.55 -1.63
N SER A 75 -9.84 11.02 -2.85
CA SER A 75 -11.22 11.15 -3.36
C SER A 75 -11.89 9.79 -3.44
N ALA A 76 -11.24 8.78 -4.01
CA ALA A 76 -11.79 7.43 -4.09
C ALA A 76 -12.06 6.84 -2.69
N PHE A 77 -11.19 7.11 -1.71
CA PHE A 77 -11.40 6.66 -0.34
C PHE A 77 -12.63 7.31 0.31
N ILE A 78 -12.78 8.63 0.16
CA ILE A 78 -13.95 9.38 0.66
C ILE A 78 -15.23 8.87 0.00
N GLU A 79 -15.23 8.70 -1.32
CA GLU A 79 -16.39 8.19 -2.05
C GLU A 79 -16.78 6.77 -1.60
N ALA A 80 -15.79 5.90 -1.44
CA ALA A 80 -16.04 4.52 -1.02
C ALA A 80 -16.50 4.40 0.44
N THR A 81 -16.02 5.28 1.34
CA THR A 81 -16.25 5.14 2.78
C THR A 81 -17.38 6.02 3.31
N LEU A 82 -17.52 7.25 2.81
CA LEU A 82 -18.53 8.19 3.28
C LEU A 82 -19.79 8.23 2.39
N HIS A 83 -19.64 7.95 1.12
CA HIS A 83 -20.74 7.98 0.16
C HIS A 83 -21.17 6.56 -0.31
N ASP A 84 -20.61 5.50 0.27
CA ASP A 84 -20.88 4.09 -0.05
C ASP A 84 -20.72 3.74 -1.56
N GLN A 85 -19.85 4.49 -2.25
CA GLN A 85 -19.58 4.29 -3.67
C GLN A 85 -18.58 3.15 -3.88
N LYS A 86 -19.05 1.91 -3.73
CA LYS A 86 -18.20 0.70 -3.81
C LYS A 86 -17.51 0.49 -5.17
N GLY A 87 -17.94 1.21 -6.21
CA GLY A 87 -17.29 1.24 -7.50
C GLY A 87 -15.83 1.69 -7.48
N TYR A 88 -15.38 2.38 -6.41
CA TYR A 88 -13.99 2.78 -6.23
C TYR A 88 -13.11 1.72 -5.54
N LEU A 89 -13.68 0.67 -4.96
CA LEU A 89 -12.91 -0.38 -4.28
C LEU A 89 -11.88 -1.10 -5.18
N PRO A 90 -12.14 -1.34 -6.48
CA PRO A 90 -11.15 -1.94 -7.37
C PRO A 90 -9.81 -1.21 -7.38
N LEU A 91 -9.80 0.13 -7.29
CA LEU A 91 -8.57 0.93 -7.25
C LEU A 91 -7.67 0.56 -6.06
N PHE A 92 -8.25 0.24 -4.91
CA PHE A 92 -7.50 -0.13 -3.71
C PHE A 92 -7.01 -1.58 -3.74
N ARG A 93 -7.67 -2.43 -4.52
CA ARG A 93 -7.25 -3.83 -4.73
C ARG A 93 -6.15 -3.94 -5.77
N ASP A 94 -6.26 -3.15 -6.84
CA ASP A 94 -5.31 -3.16 -7.94
C ASP A 94 -5.21 -1.76 -8.57
N TYR A 95 -4.08 -1.10 -8.37
CA TYR A 95 -3.82 0.24 -8.89
C TYR A 95 -3.96 0.33 -10.42
N ARG A 96 -3.79 -0.79 -11.15
CA ARG A 96 -3.89 -0.84 -12.61
C ARG A 96 -5.31 -0.51 -13.11
N THR A 97 -6.32 -0.64 -12.26
CA THR A 97 -7.70 -0.28 -12.59
C THR A 97 -7.87 1.23 -12.83
N ALA A 98 -6.97 2.06 -12.31
CA ALA A 98 -6.97 3.50 -12.59
C ALA A 98 -6.55 3.86 -14.02
N GLY A 99 -5.90 2.94 -14.75
CA GLY A 99 -5.46 3.19 -16.11
C GLY A 99 -4.59 4.44 -16.25
N ALA A 100 -4.95 5.32 -17.17
CA ALA A 100 -4.22 6.56 -17.45
C ALA A 100 -4.37 7.66 -16.39
N TRP A 101 -5.16 7.46 -15.35
CA TRP A 101 -5.32 8.46 -14.28
C TRP A 101 -4.08 8.58 -13.40
N LEU A 102 -3.37 7.47 -13.23
CA LEU A 102 -2.13 7.45 -12.45
C LEU A 102 -0.91 7.69 -13.32
N SER A 103 0.02 8.48 -12.80
CA SER A 103 1.31 8.72 -13.45
C SER A 103 2.14 7.45 -13.50
N ALA A 104 2.96 7.29 -14.54
CA ALA A 104 3.80 6.11 -14.71
C ALA A 104 4.91 6.07 -13.65
N THR A 105 4.81 5.13 -12.74
CA THR A 105 5.84 4.80 -11.73
C THR A 105 5.60 3.38 -11.20
N ILE A 106 6.40 2.94 -10.24
CA ILE A 106 6.20 1.67 -9.57
C ILE A 106 5.26 1.88 -8.38
N TYR A 107 4.20 1.11 -8.34
CA TYR A 107 3.25 1.06 -7.24
C TYR A 107 3.28 -0.31 -6.59
N LEU A 108 3.28 -0.33 -5.25
CA LEU A 108 3.01 -1.53 -4.49
C LEU A 108 1.80 -1.25 -3.62
N ASN A 109 0.75 -2.03 -3.78
CA ASN A 109 -0.44 -1.86 -2.98
C ASN A 109 -0.73 -3.11 -2.16
N GLN A 110 -1.24 -2.88 -0.95
CA GLN A 110 -1.80 -3.90 -0.07
C GLN A 110 -3.26 -3.56 0.19
N TYR A 111 -4.10 -4.57 0.18
CA TYR A 111 -5.52 -4.43 0.44
C TYR A 111 -5.98 -5.59 1.33
N GLN A 112 -6.85 -5.27 2.27
CA GLN A 112 -7.57 -6.25 3.07
C GLN A 112 -8.94 -5.67 3.42
N ASP A 113 -9.98 -6.49 3.37
CA ASP A 113 -11.30 -6.14 3.84
C ASP A 113 -11.79 -7.14 4.91
N SER A 114 -12.97 -6.86 5.48
CA SER A 114 -13.56 -7.71 6.53
C SER A 114 -13.95 -9.10 6.03
N GLY A 115 -14.05 -9.31 4.71
CA GLY A 115 -14.29 -10.63 4.10
C GLY A 115 -13.01 -11.40 3.76
N THR A 116 -11.83 -10.78 3.96
CA THR A 116 -10.54 -11.42 3.63
C THR A 116 -10.23 -12.54 4.61
N GLN A 117 -10.04 -13.75 4.10
CA GLN A 117 -9.57 -14.90 4.86
C GLN A 117 -8.07 -15.10 4.61
N LEU A 118 -7.30 -15.16 5.67
CA LEU A 118 -5.87 -15.48 5.60
C LEU A 118 -5.71 -16.99 5.53
N VAL A 119 -5.21 -17.49 4.41
CA VAL A 119 -4.93 -18.92 4.23
C VAL A 119 -3.59 -19.28 4.89
N SER A 120 -2.56 -18.49 4.66
CA SER A 120 -1.25 -18.64 5.29
C SER A 120 -0.55 -17.29 5.39
N THR A 121 0.12 -17.04 6.51
CA THR A 121 1.00 -15.88 6.70
C THR A 121 2.47 -16.27 6.66
N TYR A 122 2.77 -17.57 6.75
CA TYR A 122 4.14 -18.12 6.91
C TYR A 122 4.87 -17.60 8.16
N GLU A 123 4.14 -17.04 9.12
CA GLU A 123 4.69 -16.51 10.37
C GLU A 123 4.34 -17.40 11.58
N GLU A 124 3.55 -18.47 11.38
CA GLU A 124 3.08 -19.36 12.46
C GLU A 124 4.19 -20.26 12.98
N ASP A 125 4.96 -20.82 12.06
CA ASP A 125 6.08 -21.72 12.34
C ASP A 125 7.03 -21.82 11.13
N ILE A 126 8.04 -22.68 11.25
CA ILE A 126 9.01 -22.94 10.18
C ILE A 126 8.57 -24.06 9.21
N ASN A 127 7.42 -24.67 9.44
CA ASN A 127 6.88 -25.72 8.58
C ASN A 127 6.08 -25.14 7.42
N LEU A 128 6.65 -25.13 6.23
CA LEU A 128 6.01 -24.56 5.03
C LEU A 128 4.79 -25.35 4.53
N ALA A 129 4.45 -26.49 5.15
CA ALA A 129 3.26 -27.25 4.80
C ALA A 129 2.05 -26.90 5.67
N THR A 130 2.22 -26.12 6.73
CA THR A 130 1.13 -25.64 7.58
C THR A 130 0.54 -24.34 7.06
N THR A 131 -0.71 -24.08 7.43
CA THR A 131 -1.41 -22.86 7.04
C THR A 131 -2.04 -22.19 8.27
N THR A 132 -2.25 -20.88 8.20
CA THR A 132 -2.98 -20.12 9.24
C THR A 132 -4.42 -20.61 9.39
N MET A 133 -5.01 -21.08 8.30
CA MET A 133 -6.37 -21.62 8.30
C MET A 133 -6.38 -23.06 8.83
N MET A 134 -7.22 -23.35 9.84
CA MET A 134 -7.38 -24.69 10.39
C MET A 134 -7.77 -25.69 9.29
N GLY A 135 -7.01 -26.79 9.20
CA GLY A 135 -7.23 -27.84 8.22
C GLY A 135 -6.69 -27.53 6.82
N GLY A 136 -6.06 -26.39 6.63
CA GLY A 136 -5.34 -26.09 5.40
C GLY A 136 -4.02 -26.84 5.33
N ALA A 137 -3.56 -27.16 4.11
CA ALA A 137 -2.23 -27.69 3.85
C ALA A 137 -1.67 -27.09 2.55
N GLU A 138 -0.39 -26.79 2.54
CA GLU A 138 0.32 -26.33 1.35
C GLU A 138 1.22 -27.43 0.80
N LYS A 139 1.26 -27.53 -0.53
CA LYS A 139 2.18 -28.42 -1.23
C LYS A 139 3.15 -27.60 -2.07
N ARG A 140 4.41 -27.68 -1.72
CA ARG A 140 5.49 -27.11 -2.55
C ARG A 140 5.62 -27.90 -3.84
N ARG A 141 5.47 -27.26 -4.99
CA ARG A 141 5.85 -27.84 -6.29
C ARG A 141 7.36 -27.82 -6.41
N LYS A 142 7.91 -28.92 -6.88
CA LYS A 142 9.33 -28.94 -7.26
C LYS A 142 9.50 -28.22 -8.60
N PRO A 143 10.68 -27.63 -8.88
CA PRO A 143 10.96 -26.98 -10.16
C PRO A 143 10.69 -27.89 -11.37
N ASP A 144 10.92 -29.19 -11.21
CA ASP A 144 10.74 -30.21 -12.24
C ASP A 144 9.26 -30.52 -12.55
N ASP A 145 8.32 -30.07 -11.70
CA ASP A 145 6.89 -30.21 -11.91
C ASP A 145 6.29 -29.11 -12.80
N LEU A 146 7.14 -28.17 -13.30
CA LEU A 146 6.73 -27.01 -14.09
C LEU A 146 7.18 -27.10 -15.57
N ALA A 147 7.70 -28.25 -16.01
CA ALA A 147 8.13 -28.50 -17.39
C ALA A 147 6.99 -29.05 -18.26
#